data_88114b5756f23d277c748c66a02b5428
#
_entry.id   88114b5756f23d277c748c66a02b5428
#
_cell.length_a   1.000
_cell.length_b   1.000
_cell.length_c   1.000
_cell.angle_alpha   90.00
_cell.angle_beta   90.00
_cell.angle_gamma   90.00
#
_symmetry.space_group_name_H-M   'P 1'
#
loop_
_entity.id
_entity.type
_entity.pdbx_description
1 polymer ?
#
loop_
_entity_poly.entity_id
_entity_poly.type
_entity_poly.pdbx_seq_one_letter_code
_entity_poly.pdbx_strand_id
1 'polypeptide(L)'
;MGKRRIIMASKSKTKGKTFEREIANFLSDLYEESFTRVPYSGAFIGGKNMFRKEKLDEAQIRGFKGDIIPPDTWSKLNIECKNYADFTFHALFQQKSIPLLNDWIDQTYDAADEGDFNLIIMKFSRRGKFVMFENKHKLLFNGYSVPYVKDGISWVFMDFDRFWAINKDGVKKCSES
;
A
#
# COMPACT_ATOMS: atom_id res chain seq x y z
N MET A 1 -13.42 -29.16 17.28
CA MET A 1 -13.62 -27.73 16.94
C MET A 1 -12.36 -26.99 16.46
N GLY A 2 -11.13 -27.56 16.51
CA GLY A 2 -9.88 -26.84 16.19
C GLY A 2 -9.50 -26.70 14.71
N LYS A 3 -9.95 -27.59 13.82
CA LYS A 3 -9.46 -27.64 12.43
C LYS A 3 -9.99 -26.52 11.49
N ARG A 4 -11.21 -25.96 11.74
CA ARG A 4 -11.77 -24.91 10.86
C ARG A 4 -11.10 -23.54 11.01
N ARG A 5 -10.61 -23.18 12.20
CA ARG A 5 -9.91 -21.89 12.44
C ARG A 5 -8.54 -21.81 11.72
N ILE A 6 -7.80 -22.89 11.71
CA ILE A 6 -6.45 -22.94 11.08
C ILE A 6 -6.55 -22.82 9.55
N ILE A 7 -7.58 -23.43 8.93
CA ILE A 7 -7.79 -23.37 7.48
C ILE A 7 -8.20 -21.96 6.99
N MET A 8 -9.02 -21.22 7.79
CA MET A 8 -9.41 -19.84 7.42
C MET A 8 -8.24 -18.87 7.52
N ALA A 9 -7.39 -18.96 8.53
CA ALA A 9 -6.19 -18.13 8.67
C ALA A 9 -5.19 -18.36 7.52
N SER A 10 -5.03 -19.59 7.07
CA SER A 10 -4.16 -19.95 5.94
C SER A 10 -4.66 -19.39 4.60
N LYS A 11 -5.97 -19.45 4.32
CA LYS A 11 -6.57 -18.89 3.09
C LYS A 11 -6.47 -17.36 3.01
N SER A 12 -6.62 -16.66 4.11
CA SER A 12 -6.47 -15.20 4.16
C SER A 12 -5.03 -14.78 3.86
N LYS A 13 -4.04 -15.41 4.49
CA LYS A 13 -2.61 -15.15 4.23
C LYS A 13 -2.21 -15.44 2.78
N THR A 14 -2.76 -16.49 2.18
CA THR A 14 -2.48 -16.82 0.77
C THR A 14 -3.05 -15.77 -0.18
N LYS A 15 -4.27 -15.25 0.08
CA LYS A 15 -4.89 -14.19 -0.74
C LYS A 15 -4.08 -12.89 -0.70
N GLY A 16 -3.55 -12.49 0.47
CA GLY A 16 -2.68 -11.32 0.59
C GLY A 16 -1.43 -11.45 -0.28
N LYS A 17 -0.67 -12.52 -0.09
CA LYS A 17 0.57 -12.81 -0.86
C LYS A 17 0.35 -12.90 -2.37
N THR A 18 -0.81 -13.38 -2.81
CA THR A 18 -1.17 -13.44 -4.23
C THR A 18 -1.42 -12.03 -4.78
N PHE A 19 -2.06 -11.17 -4.01
CA PHE A 19 -2.33 -9.80 -4.41
C PHE A 19 -1.05 -8.94 -4.42
N GLU A 20 -0.19 -9.04 -3.43
CA GLU A 20 1.13 -8.40 -3.42
C GLU A 20 1.94 -8.76 -4.68
N ARG A 21 1.94 -10.04 -5.09
CA ARG A 21 2.60 -10.49 -6.33
C ARG A 21 1.91 -9.95 -7.58
N GLU A 22 0.58 -9.89 -7.61
CA GLU A 22 -0.19 -9.28 -8.71
C GLU A 22 0.25 -7.82 -8.91
N ILE A 23 0.38 -7.04 -7.83
CA ILE A 23 0.81 -5.64 -7.88
C ILE A 23 2.28 -5.51 -8.30
N ALA A 24 3.19 -6.33 -7.77
CA ALA A 24 4.59 -6.31 -8.16
C ALA A 24 4.76 -6.57 -9.67
N ASN A 25 4.07 -7.57 -10.21
CA ASN A 25 4.10 -7.88 -11.65
C ASN A 25 3.51 -6.73 -12.49
N PHE A 26 2.36 -6.19 -12.07
CA PHE A 26 1.73 -5.05 -12.74
C PHE A 26 2.69 -3.84 -12.83
N LEU A 27 3.36 -3.49 -11.73
CA LEU A 27 4.31 -2.38 -11.71
C LEU A 27 5.54 -2.67 -12.57
N SER A 28 6.04 -3.91 -12.55
CA SER A 28 7.16 -4.31 -13.40
C SER A 28 6.81 -4.19 -14.88
N ASP A 29 5.63 -4.62 -15.29
CA ASP A 29 5.17 -4.51 -16.68
C ASP A 29 4.91 -3.04 -17.07
N LEU A 30 4.34 -2.25 -16.15
CA LEU A 30 4.01 -0.85 -16.42
C LEU A 30 5.25 0.03 -16.63
N TYR A 31 6.30 -0.20 -15.84
CA TYR A 31 7.50 0.64 -15.84
C TYR A 31 8.70 0.02 -16.53
N GLU A 32 8.60 -1.26 -16.93
CA GLU A 32 9.71 -2.05 -17.49
C GLU A 32 10.94 -2.07 -16.55
N GLU A 33 10.65 -2.08 -15.22
CA GLU A 33 11.63 -2.10 -14.14
C GLU A 33 11.32 -3.23 -13.15
N SER A 34 12.27 -3.62 -12.31
CA SER A 34 12.09 -4.75 -11.38
C SER A 34 11.38 -4.34 -10.10
N PHE A 35 10.12 -4.72 -9.94
CA PHE A 35 9.38 -4.65 -8.69
C PHE A 35 9.16 -6.06 -8.15
N THR A 36 9.45 -6.30 -6.89
CA THR A 36 9.28 -7.61 -6.28
C THR A 36 8.50 -7.53 -4.98
N ARG A 37 7.84 -8.62 -4.64
CA ARG A 37 7.14 -8.73 -3.36
C ARG A 37 8.14 -8.91 -2.22
N VAL A 38 7.95 -8.20 -1.11
CA VAL A 38 8.74 -8.39 0.12
C VAL A 38 8.53 -9.81 0.67
N PRO A 39 9.58 -10.62 0.83
CA PRO A 39 9.49 -11.89 1.55
C PRO A 39 9.09 -11.63 3.00
N TYR A 40 8.07 -12.34 3.50
CA TYR A 40 7.61 -12.22 4.89
C TYR A 40 7.04 -10.84 5.28
N SER A 41 6.44 -10.09 4.34
CA SER A 41 5.76 -8.81 4.58
C SER A 41 4.80 -8.88 5.79
N GLY A 42 4.75 -7.82 6.57
CA GLY A 42 3.84 -7.64 7.70
C GLY A 42 4.37 -8.02 9.08
N ALA A 43 5.59 -8.58 9.24
CA ALA A 43 6.10 -9.00 10.54
C ALA A 43 7.58 -8.69 10.81
N PHE A 44 8.34 -8.20 9.83
CA PHE A 44 9.80 -8.18 9.98
C PHE A 44 10.35 -6.89 10.60
N ILE A 45 9.79 -5.72 10.28
CA ILE A 45 10.29 -4.40 10.74
C ILE A 45 9.23 -3.56 11.46
N GLY A 46 7.94 -3.88 11.43
CA GLY A 46 6.88 -3.06 12.06
C GLY A 46 6.63 -3.36 13.55
N GLY A 47 6.05 -2.41 14.29
CA GLY A 47 5.60 -2.57 15.66
C GLY A 47 6.71 -2.97 16.64
N LYS A 48 6.56 -4.09 17.33
CA LYS A 48 7.52 -4.60 18.33
C LYS A 48 8.90 -4.98 17.76
N ASN A 49 9.07 -4.97 16.44
CA ASN A 49 10.32 -5.33 15.76
C ASN A 49 11.15 -4.14 15.27
N MET A 50 10.81 -2.91 15.67
CA MET A 50 11.56 -1.69 15.31
C MET A 50 13.07 -1.76 15.62
N PHE A 51 13.47 -2.45 16.68
CA PHE A 51 14.89 -2.64 17.04
C PHE A 51 15.70 -3.42 15.99
N ARG A 52 15.03 -4.10 15.03
CA ARG A 52 15.73 -4.75 13.92
C ARG A 52 16.20 -3.76 12.86
N LYS A 53 15.54 -2.61 12.74
CA LYS A 53 15.92 -1.53 11.81
C LYS A 53 17.34 -1.00 12.11
N GLU A 54 17.71 -0.93 13.39
CA GLU A 54 19.03 -0.44 13.83
C GLU A 54 20.20 -1.39 13.51
N LYS A 55 19.90 -2.66 13.17
CA LYS A 55 20.89 -3.71 12.90
C LYS A 55 21.02 -4.11 11.42
N LEU A 56 20.20 -3.51 10.55
CA LEU A 56 20.17 -3.81 9.13
C LEU A 56 20.88 -2.71 8.35
N ASP A 57 21.54 -3.07 7.24
CA ASP A 57 22.06 -2.06 6.31
C ASP A 57 20.91 -1.39 5.53
N GLU A 58 21.18 -0.27 4.87
CA GLU A 58 20.18 0.50 4.14
C GLU A 58 19.50 -0.30 3.00
N ALA A 59 20.22 -1.20 2.36
CA ALA A 59 19.67 -2.06 1.31
C ALA A 59 18.72 -3.11 1.91
N GLN A 60 19.07 -3.66 3.07
CA GLN A 60 18.19 -4.58 3.81
C GLN A 60 16.96 -3.86 4.34
N ILE A 61 17.09 -2.63 4.85
CA ILE A 61 15.95 -1.82 5.32
C ILE A 61 14.99 -1.55 4.17
N ARG A 62 15.48 -1.15 2.99
CA ARG A 62 14.66 -0.95 1.78
C ARG A 62 13.94 -2.23 1.35
N GLY A 63 14.60 -3.38 1.45
CA GLY A 63 14.00 -4.68 1.12
C GLY A 63 12.85 -5.12 2.04
N PHE A 64 12.60 -4.40 3.15
CA PHE A 64 11.53 -4.71 4.10
C PHE A 64 10.52 -3.58 4.29
N LYS A 65 10.60 -2.52 3.50
CA LYS A 65 9.70 -1.38 3.54
C LYS A 65 8.44 -1.68 2.73
N GLY A 66 7.30 -1.61 3.38
CA GLY A 66 6.01 -1.95 2.78
C GLY A 66 5.92 -3.41 2.31
N ASP A 67 5.09 -3.65 1.31
CA ASP A 67 4.84 -4.97 0.72
C ASP A 67 5.56 -5.22 -0.61
N ILE A 68 6.05 -4.15 -1.25
CA ILE A 68 6.70 -4.18 -2.57
C ILE A 68 8.09 -3.56 -2.47
N ILE A 69 9.10 -4.26 -2.97
CA ILE A 69 10.46 -3.75 -3.15
C ILE A 69 10.53 -3.09 -4.53
N PRO A 70 10.69 -1.77 -4.60
CA PRO A 70 10.87 -1.06 -5.87
C PRO A 70 12.32 -1.16 -6.38
N PRO A 71 12.60 -0.69 -7.61
CA PRO A 71 13.97 -0.47 -8.09
C PRO A 71 14.76 0.46 -7.16
N ASP A 72 16.08 0.33 -7.12
CA ASP A 72 16.95 1.12 -6.24
C ASP A 72 16.82 2.63 -6.44
N THR A 73 16.54 3.08 -7.67
CA THR A 73 16.30 4.49 -8.01
C THR A 73 15.01 5.06 -7.43
N TRP A 74 14.10 4.22 -6.97
CA TRP A 74 12.80 4.59 -6.41
C TRP A 74 12.81 4.56 -4.86
N SER A 75 13.83 5.14 -4.27
CA SER A 75 14.13 5.03 -2.82
C SER A 75 13.03 5.60 -1.91
N LYS A 76 12.18 6.50 -2.45
CA LYS A 76 11.08 7.15 -1.73
C LYS A 76 9.76 6.38 -1.78
N LEU A 77 9.65 5.31 -2.57
CA LEU A 77 8.37 4.60 -2.74
C LEU A 77 8.12 3.63 -1.59
N ASN A 78 6.98 3.79 -0.94
CA ASN A 78 6.45 2.85 0.05
C ASN A 78 5.05 2.41 -0.35
N ILE A 79 4.86 1.10 -0.58
CA ILE A 79 3.58 0.52 -1.01
C ILE A 79 3.08 -0.50 0.01
N GLU A 80 1.87 -0.29 0.49
CA GLU A 80 1.11 -1.23 1.32
C GLU A 80 -0.03 -1.84 0.50
N CYS A 81 -0.17 -3.16 0.52
CA CYS A 81 -1.18 -3.90 -0.24
C CYS A 81 -2.23 -4.52 0.68
N LYS A 82 -3.50 -4.29 0.41
CA LYS A 82 -4.63 -4.78 1.22
C LYS A 82 -5.62 -5.56 0.35
N ASN A 83 -5.94 -6.79 0.73
CA ASN A 83 -6.92 -7.63 0.03
C ASN A 83 -8.01 -8.09 1.00
N TYR A 84 -9.19 -7.49 0.89
CA TYR A 84 -10.32 -7.70 1.79
C TYR A 84 -11.57 -8.16 1.06
N ALA A 85 -12.48 -8.78 1.80
CA ALA A 85 -13.74 -9.28 1.23
C ALA A 85 -14.71 -8.15 0.93
N ASP A 86 -14.80 -7.16 1.80
CA ASP A 86 -15.76 -6.06 1.69
C ASP A 86 -15.22 -4.76 2.30
N PHE A 87 -15.89 -3.64 1.96
CA PHE A 87 -15.54 -2.31 2.43
C PHE A 87 -16.77 -1.41 2.49
N THR A 88 -16.81 -0.53 3.49
CA THR A 88 -17.93 0.39 3.72
C THR A 88 -17.84 1.67 2.88
N PHE A 89 -17.99 1.55 1.55
CA PHE A 89 -17.88 2.68 0.62
C PHE A 89 -18.80 3.85 0.98
N HIS A 90 -20.00 3.58 1.47
CA HIS A 90 -20.92 4.64 1.89
C HIS A 90 -20.36 5.54 3.01
N ALA A 91 -19.60 4.97 3.94
CA ALA A 91 -18.94 5.75 4.99
C ALA A 91 -17.84 6.66 4.42
N LEU A 92 -17.13 6.21 3.38
CA LEU A 92 -16.15 7.02 2.67
C LEU A 92 -16.81 8.25 2.00
N PHE A 93 -17.91 8.04 1.27
CA PHE A 93 -18.68 9.13 0.66
C PHE A 93 -19.31 10.09 1.68
N GLN A 94 -19.67 9.60 2.87
CA GLN A 94 -20.16 10.41 3.97
C GLN A 94 -19.03 11.10 4.78
N GLN A 95 -17.78 10.93 4.37
CA GLN A 95 -16.59 11.46 5.05
C GLN A 95 -16.52 11.08 6.53
N LYS A 96 -17.03 9.89 6.88
CA LYS A 96 -16.94 9.33 8.22
C LYS A 96 -15.58 8.68 8.44
N SER A 97 -15.09 8.73 9.67
CA SER A 97 -13.91 7.94 10.06
C SER A 97 -14.18 6.45 9.87
N ILE A 98 -13.23 5.77 9.22
CA ILE A 98 -13.28 4.34 8.92
C ILE A 98 -12.10 3.68 9.63
N PRO A 99 -12.32 2.96 10.75
CA PRO A 99 -11.23 2.38 11.54
C PRO A 99 -10.27 1.53 10.70
N LEU A 100 -10.81 0.76 9.75
CA LEU A 100 -10.01 -0.07 8.86
C LEU A 100 -9.02 0.74 7.99
N LEU A 101 -9.45 1.89 7.45
CA LEU A 101 -8.53 2.78 6.71
C LEU A 101 -7.53 3.45 7.64
N ASN A 102 -7.94 3.84 8.83
CA ASN A 102 -7.04 4.43 9.82
C ASN A 102 -5.92 3.44 10.19
N ASP A 103 -6.26 2.17 10.46
CA ASP A 103 -5.28 1.13 10.75
C ASP A 103 -4.29 0.91 9.59
N TRP A 104 -4.76 0.98 8.33
CA TRP A 104 -3.88 0.83 7.17
C TRP A 104 -2.96 2.02 6.97
N ILE A 105 -3.46 3.24 7.21
CA ILE A 105 -2.64 4.47 7.18
C ILE A 105 -1.56 4.39 8.25
N ASP A 106 -1.90 3.99 9.49
CA ASP A 106 -0.94 3.85 10.58
C ASP A 106 0.15 2.80 10.23
N GLN A 107 -0.25 1.63 9.71
CA GLN A 107 0.69 0.60 9.26
C GLN A 107 1.61 1.10 8.14
N THR A 108 1.09 1.93 7.23
CA THR A 108 1.88 2.52 6.14
C THR A 108 2.93 3.47 6.69
N TYR A 109 2.56 4.32 7.66
CA TYR A 109 3.52 5.23 8.33
C TYR A 109 4.53 4.50 9.20
N ASP A 110 4.15 3.40 9.86
CA ASP A 110 5.08 2.59 10.66
C ASP A 110 6.23 2.00 9.81
N ALA A 111 5.97 1.76 8.53
CA ALA A 111 6.95 1.25 7.57
C ALA A 111 7.72 2.35 6.82
N ALA A 112 7.19 3.59 6.80
CA ALA A 112 7.71 4.71 6.01
C ALA A 112 8.89 5.41 6.71
N ASP A 113 9.75 6.01 5.89
CA ASP A 113 10.71 7.01 6.32
C ASP A 113 10.17 8.43 6.05
N GLU A 114 10.79 9.43 6.67
CA GLU A 114 10.41 10.82 6.42
C GLU A 114 10.61 11.19 4.94
N GLY A 115 9.60 11.80 4.36
CA GLY A 115 9.61 12.21 2.95
C GLY A 115 9.23 11.12 1.96
N ASP A 116 8.83 9.94 2.41
CA ASP A 116 8.37 8.88 1.54
C ASP A 116 7.08 9.22 0.81
N PHE A 117 6.97 8.68 -0.39
CA PHE A 117 5.75 8.64 -1.17
C PHE A 117 4.97 7.36 -0.83
N ASN A 118 3.92 7.52 -0.05
CA ASN A 118 3.10 6.43 0.47
C ASN A 118 1.92 6.12 -0.44
N LEU A 119 1.82 4.87 -0.88
CA LEU A 119 0.67 4.32 -1.60
C LEU A 119 0.05 3.16 -0.82
N ILE A 120 -1.27 3.17 -0.67
CA ILE A 120 -2.05 2.03 -0.19
C ILE A 120 -2.84 1.49 -1.37
N ILE A 121 -2.55 0.27 -1.81
CA ILE A 121 -3.23 -0.39 -2.93
C ILE A 121 -4.17 -1.44 -2.37
N MET A 122 -5.46 -1.32 -2.69
CA MET A 122 -6.51 -2.14 -2.09
C MET A 122 -7.25 -2.94 -3.15
N LYS A 123 -7.66 -4.15 -2.78
CA LYS A 123 -8.56 -5.00 -3.56
C LYS A 123 -9.72 -5.44 -2.69
N PHE A 124 -10.93 -5.19 -3.14
CA PHE A 124 -12.16 -5.68 -2.49
C PHE A 124 -12.84 -6.71 -3.39
N SER A 125 -13.24 -7.84 -2.81
CA SER A 125 -13.87 -8.93 -3.55
C SER A 125 -15.10 -8.45 -4.32
N ARG A 126 -15.14 -8.68 -5.64
CA ARG A 126 -16.23 -8.27 -6.54
C ARG A 126 -16.45 -6.76 -6.65
N ARG A 127 -15.54 -5.92 -6.13
CA ARG A 127 -15.68 -4.45 -6.17
C ARG A 127 -14.53 -3.76 -6.89
N GLY A 128 -13.46 -4.49 -7.22
CA GLY A 128 -12.31 -3.94 -7.94
C GLY A 128 -11.13 -3.58 -7.06
N LYS A 129 -10.21 -2.84 -7.65
CA LYS A 129 -8.98 -2.36 -7.04
C LYS A 129 -9.02 -0.84 -6.91
N PHE A 130 -8.39 -0.32 -5.86
CA PHE A 130 -8.34 1.11 -5.54
C PHE A 130 -6.95 1.49 -5.05
N VAL A 131 -6.63 2.77 -5.16
CA VAL A 131 -5.39 3.37 -4.66
C VAL A 131 -5.73 4.50 -3.72
N MET A 132 -4.95 4.64 -2.66
CA MET A 132 -5.02 5.75 -1.74
C MET A 132 -3.63 6.35 -1.54
N PHE A 133 -3.50 7.68 -1.56
CA PHE A 133 -2.24 8.40 -1.42
C PHE A 133 -2.45 9.74 -0.74
N GLU A 134 -1.39 10.30 -0.15
CA GLU A 134 -1.45 11.61 0.50
C GLU A 134 -1.61 12.74 -0.52
N ASN A 135 -2.51 13.70 -0.24
CA ASN A 135 -2.79 14.85 -1.11
C ASN A 135 -1.70 15.96 -1.04
N LYS A 136 -0.51 15.63 -0.57
CA LYS A 136 0.67 16.52 -0.61
C LYS A 136 1.46 16.41 -1.92
N HIS A 137 1.27 15.31 -2.64
CA HIS A 137 1.96 15.03 -3.90
C HIS A 137 1.19 15.65 -5.07
N LYS A 138 1.92 16.16 -6.07
CA LYS A 138 1.33 16.78 -7.28
C LYS A 138 0.82 15.72 -8.27
N LEU A 139 -0.05 14.82 -7.77
CA LEU A 139 -0.72 13.81 -8.58
C LEU A 139 -2.08 14.31 -9.05
N LEU A 140 -2.55 13.77 -10.18
CA LEU A 140 -3.84 14.11 -10.76
C LEU A 140 -4.94 13.22 -10.17
N PHE A 141 -6.11 13.81 -9.86
CA PHE A 141 -7.27 13.06 -9.36
C PHE A 141 -8.63 13.56 -9.87
N ASN A 142 -8.63 14.36 -10.92
CA ASN A 142 -9.73 14.93 -11.72
C ASN A 142 -11.13 14.33 -11.50
N GLY A 143 -11.83 14.71 -10.44
CA GLY A 143 -13.26 14.44 -10.25
C GLY A 143 -13.68 12.98 -10.02
N TYR A 144 -12.73 12.02 -10.06
CA TYR A 144 -12.97 10.59 -9.84
C TYR A 144 -12.33 10.08 -8.56
N SER A 145 -12.24 10.94 -7.56
CA SER A 145 -11.61 10.66 -6.28
C SER A 145 -12.50 11.04 -5.13
N VAL A 146 -12.28 10.40 -4.00
CA VAL A 146 -12.93 10.75 -2.73
C VAL A 146 -11.86 11.16 -1.73
N PRO A 147 -11.95 12.36 -1.12
CA PRO A 147 -11.03 12.76 -0.08
C PRO A 147 -11.28 11.97 1.20
N TYR A 148 -10.22 11.69 1.94
CA TYR A 148 -10.27 11.09 3.26
C TYR A 148 -9.29 11.82 4.19
N VAL A 149 -9.71 12.20 5.38
CA VAL A 149 -8.86 12.91 6.33
C VAL A 149 -8.63 12.06 7.57
N LYS A 150 -7.36 11.90 7.96
CA LYS A 150 -6.94 11.27 9.20
C LYS A 150 -5.88 12.15 9.87
N ASP A 151 -6.12 12.52 11.11
CA ASP A 151 -5.20 13.34 11.94
C ASP A 151 -4.73 14.63 11.25
N GLY A 152 -5.65 15.29 10.52
CA GLY A 152 -5.36 16.51 9.76
C GLY A 152 -4.64 16.29 8.43
N ILE A 153 -4.26 15.07 8.09
CA ILE A 153 -3.64 14.73 6.81
C ILE A 153 -4.72 14.31 5.82
N SER A 154 -4.71 14.96 4.65
CA SER A 154 -5.63 14.65 3.56
C SER A 154 -5.06 13.56 2.66
N TRP A 155 -5.87 12.54 2.44
CA TRP A 155 -5.63 11.45 1.51
C TRP A 155 -6.62 11.49 0.36
N VAL A 156 -6.24 10.92 -0.76
CA VAL A 156 -7.09 10.77 -1.96
C VAL A 156 -7.32 9.29 -2.21
N PHE A 157 -8.58 8.88 -2.28
CA PHE A 157 -9.01 7.53 -2.62
C PHE A 157 -9.55 7.52 -4.05
N MET A 158 -9.02 6.66 -4.92
CA MET A 158 -9.47 6.59 -6.30
C MET A 158 -9.38 5.18 -6.90
N ASP A 159 -10.08 4.98 -8.02
CA ASP A 159 -10.02 3.75 -8.79
C ASP A 159 -8.61 3.45 -9.29
N PHE A 160 -8.19 2.19 -9.23
CA PHE A 160 -6.83 1.74 -9.56
C PHE A 160 -6.46 2.01 -11.03
N ASP A 161 -7.32 1.61 -11.96
CA ASP A 161 -7.00 1.71 -13.38
C ASP A 161 -6.93 3.19 -13.82
N ARG A 162 -7.83 4.03 -13.29
CA ARG A 162 -7.81 5.48 -13.52
C ARG A 162 -6.57 6.14 -12.91
N PHE A 163 -6.18 5.74 -11.71
CA PHE A 163 -4.99 6.28 -11.07
C PHE A 163 -3.75 6.08 -11.93
N TRP A 164 -3.51 4.86 -12.39
CA TRP A 164 -2.32 4.55 -13.19
C TRP A 164 -2.38 5.14 -14.60
N ALA A 165 -3.58 5.25 -15.19
CA ALA A 165 -3.76 5.87 -16.50
C ALA A 165 -3.30 7.34 -16.55
N ILE A 166 -3.42 8.08 -15.45
CA ILE A 166 -3.12 9.53 -15.42
C ILE A 166 -1.91 9.90 -14.57
N ASN A 167 -1.40 9.01 -13.73
CA ASN A 167 -0.33 9.31 -12.77
C ASN A 167 0.95 8.50 -12.95
N LYS A 168 1.08 7.67 -13.98
CA LYS A 168 2.27 6.84 -14.20
C LYS A 168 3.58 7.63 -14.02
N ASP A 169 3.74 8.73 -14.74
CA ASP A 169 4.96 9.55 -14.66
C ASP A 169 5.07 10.34 -13.35
N GLY A 170 3.93 10.75 -12.78
CA GLY A 170 3.88 11.43 -11.50
C GLY A 170 4.35 10.54 -10.35
N VAL A 171 3.93 9.28 -10.33
CA VAL A 171 4.36 8.27 -9.35
C VAL A 171 5.87 8.07 -9.43
N LYS A 172 6.43 7.91 -10.64
CA LYS A 172 7.88 7.78 -10.83
C LYS A 172 8.62 8.97 -10.24
N LYS A 173 8.22 10.19 -10.59
CA LYS A 173 8.86 11.43 -10.07
C LYS A 173 8.77 11.55 -8.54
N CYS A 174 7.65 11.16 -7.92
CA CYS A 174 7.51 11.20 -6.46
C CYS A 174 8.35 10.13 -5.76
N SER A 175 8.72 9.07 -6.45
CA SER A 175 9.42 7.91 -5.90
C SER A 175 10.95 7.99 -6.06
N GLU A 176 11.42 8.76 -7.01
CA GLU A 176 12.86 8.99 -7.25
C GLU A 176 13.44 9.96 -6.21
N SER A 177 14.70 9.81 -5.93
CA SER A 177 15.46 10.57 -4.91
C SER A 177 15.72 12.01 -5.32
#